data_fd533879b7943e4acd4e360cba7b6cab
#
_entry.id   fd533879b7943e4acd4e360cba7b6cab
#
_cell.length_a   1.000
_cell.length_b   1.000
_cell.length_c   1.000
_cell.angle_alpha   90.00
_cell.angle_beta   90.00
_cell.angle_gamma   90.00
#
_symmetry.space_group_name_H-M   'P 1'
#
loop_
_entity.id
_entity.type
_entity.pdbx_description
1 polymer ?
#
loop_
_entity_poly.entity_id
_entity_poly.type
_entity_poly.pdbx_seq_one_letter_code
_entity_poly.pdbx_strand_id
1 'polypeptide(L)'
;MNFVTHKFGGASVRDAKAIRRIGDLLSEQIQSSERVVVVVSAMGKTTNALEAIWSETRESERRILWRSIVKKHLNVADDLTLSSELKQTLTNRMELCYTAAEDARNKSMDAAYDSIVAAGELASTTLVEAWLSQAGMSVGWWDVRD
;
A
#
# COMPACT_ATOMS: atom_id res chain seq x y z
N MET A 1 -1.60 -6.33 28.73
CA MET A 1 -1.12 -5.51 27.61
C MET A 1 -2.30 -5.36 26.65
N ASN A 2 -2.84 -4.15 26.52
CA ASN A 2 -4.00 -3.91 25.68
C ASN A 2 -3.57 -3.53 24.26
N PHE A 3 -4.20 -4.13 23.25
CA PHE A 3 -4.03 -3.76 21.86
C PHE A 3 -5.29 -3.02 21.40
N VAL A 4 -5.11 -1.92 20.68
CA VAL A 4 -6.19 -1.22 19.99
C VAL A 4 -5.97 -1.36 18.50
N THR A 5 -7.00 -1.78 17.76
CA THR A 5 -6.92 -1.92 16.31
C THR A 5 -7.67 -0.77 15.63
N HIS A 6 -6.96 -0.04 14.77
CA HIS A 6 -7.54 0.99 13.92
C HIS A 6 -7.55 0.51 12.46
N LYS A 7 -8.72 0.58 11.83
CA LYS A 7 -8.88 0.26 10.41
C LYS A 7 -9.15 1.52 9.60
N PHE A 8 -8.28 1.78 8.61
CA PHE A 8 -8.42 2.88 7.68
C PHE A 8 -8.81 2.38 6.30
N GLY A 9 -9.98 2.78 5.81
CA GLY A 9 -10.45 2.46 4.46
C GLY A 9 -9.73 3.27 3.38
N GLY A 10 -9.94 2.92 2.11
CA GLY A 10 -9.27 3.55 0.97
C GLY A 10 -9.44 5.07 0.87
N ALA A 11 -10.57 5.61 1.32
CA ALA A 11 -10.78 7.06 1.39
C ALA A 11 -9.90 7.75 2.44
N SER A 12 -9.58 7.04 3.53
CA SER A 12 -8.73 7.54 4.61
C SER A 12 -7.25 7.55 4.28
N VAL A 13 -6.84 6.89 3.20
CA VAL A 13 -5.45 6.82 2.71
C VAL A 13 -5.31 7.32 1.26
N ARG A 14 -6.31 8.04 0.75
CA ARG A 14 -6.42 8.40 -0.66
C ARG A 14 -5.30 9.32 -1.20
N ASP A 15 -4.66 10.09 -0.31
CA ASP A 15 -3.64 11.07 -0.65
C ASP A 15 -2.72 11.36 0.56
N ALA A 16 -1.66 12.12 0.35
CA ALA A 16 -0.69 12.48 1.39
C ALA A 16 -1.33 13.22 2.58
N LYS A 17 -2.34 14.07 2.34
CA LYS A 17 -3.04 14.78 3.42
C LYS A 17 -3.80 13.81 4.32
N ALA A 18 -4.46 12.84 3.72
CA ALA A 18 -5.18 11.81 4.46
C ALA A 18 -4.22 10.94 5.29
N ILE A 19 -3.06 10.57 4.73
CA ILE A 19 -2.02 9.80 5.45
C ILE A 19 -1.43 10.60 6.62
N ARG A 20 -1.15 11.90 6.43
CA ARG A 20 -0.69 12.77 7.54
C ARG A 20 -1.69 12.79 8.68
N ARG A 21 -2.99 12.89 8.37
CA ARG A 21 -4.06 12.88 9.38
C ARG A 21 -4.10 11.57 10.18
N ILE A 22 -3.74 10.43 9.59
CA ILE A 22 -3.59 9.16 10.34
C ILE A 22 -2.49 9.31 11.38
N GLY A 23 -1.35 9.91 11.02
CA GLY A 23 -0.26 10.19 11.95
C GLY A 23 -0.70 11.04 13.13
N ASP A 24 -1.45 12.13 12.88
CA ASP A 24 -1.98 13.00 13.92
C ASP A 24 -2.89 12.23 14.89
N LEU A 25 -3.83 11.44 14.35
CA LEU A 25 -4.75 10.63 15.15
C LEU A 25 -4.03 9.57 16.00
N LEU A 26 -3.02 8.92 15.45
CA LEU A 26 -2.26 7.89 16.16
C LEU A 26 -1.33 8.49 17.22
N SER A 27 -0.77 9.67 16.98
CA SER A 27 0.11 10.34 17.95
C SER A 27 -0.61 10.67 19.26
N GLU A 28 -1.89 11.02 19.19
CA GLU A 28 -2.72 11.27 20.37
C GLU A 28 -2.93 10.00 21.20
N GLN A 29 -2.99 8.82 20.57
CA GLN A 29 -3.25 7.54 21.23
C GLN A 29 -1.99 6.86 21.78
N ILE A 30 -0.85 7.00 21.12
CA ILE A 30 0.43 6.43 21.59
C ILE A 30 0.83 7.01 22.95
N GLN A 31 0.36 8.21 23.29
CA GLN A 31 0.58 8.80 24.63
C GLN A 31 -0.12 8.06 25.78
N SER A 32 -1.07 7.15 25.50
CA SER A 32 -1.82 6.40 26.50
C SER A 32 -1.27 5.02 26.88
N SER A 33 -0.02 4.68 26.50
CA SER A 33 0.65 3.38 26.76
C SER A 33 0.00 2.16 26.10
N GLU A 34 -0.86 2.33 25.11
CA GLU A 34 -1.50 1.24 24.37
C GLU A 34 -0.66 0.85 23.14
N ARG A 35 -0.65 -0.43 22.80
CA ARG A 35 -0.10 -0.90 21.52
C ARG A 35 -1.18 -0.80 20.46
N VAL A 36 -0.86 -0.14 19.36
CA VAL A 36 -1.79 0.10 18.27
C VAL A 36 -1.45 -0.80 17.08
N VAL A 37 -2.45 -1.50 16.58
CA VAL A 37 -2.39 -2.22 15.30
C VAL A 37 -3.15 -1.39 14.26
N VAL A 38 -2.47 -1.07 13.17
CA VAL A 38 -3.05 -0.27 12.08
C VAL A 38 -3.31 -1.17 10.89
N VAL A 39 -4.56 -1.27 10.45
CA VAL A 39 -5.00 -2.01 9.27
C VAL A 39 -5.40 -1.02 8.19
N VAL A 40 -4.83 -1.15 7.00
CA VAL A 40 -5.00 -0.17 5.91
C VAL A 40 -5.49 -0.87 4.66
N SER A 41 -6.51 -0.32 4.02
CA SER A 41 -6.99 -0.75 2.69
C SER A 41 -6.16 -0.11 1.57
N ALA A 42 -6.33 -0.61 0.34
CA ALA A 42 -5.78 0.01 -0.86
C ALA A 42 -6.22 1.48 -1.02
N MET A 43 -5.34 2.32 -1.51
CA MET A 43 -5.52 3.76 -1.65
C MET A 43 -6.59 4.12 -2.69
N GLY A 44 -7.65 4.80 -2.27
CA GLY A 44 -8.68 5.33 -3.18
C GLY A 44 -9.32 4.22 -4.03
N LYS A 45 -9.31 4.39 -5.36
CA LYS A 45 -9.85 3.42 -6.34
C LYS A 45 -8.78 2.48 -6.91
N THR A 46 -7.72 2.21 -6.17
CA THR A 46 -6.59 1.40 -6.65
C THR A 46 -7.02 -0.03 -6.95
N THR A 47 -7.86 -0.65 -6.12
CA THR A 47 -8.37 -2.01 -6.36
C THR A 47 -9.03 -2.14 -7.73
N ASN A 48 -9.92 -1.19 -8.09
CA ASN A 48 -10.57 -1.21 -9.41
C ASN A 48 -9.55 -1.11 -10.56
N ALA A 49 -8.48 -0.32 -10.39
CA ALA A 49 -7.42 -0.21 -11.39
C ALA A 49 -6.58 -1.50 -11.49
N LEU A 50 -6.36 -2.21 -10.38
CA LEU A 50 -5.68 -3.51 -10.35
C LEU A 50 -6.54 -4.61 -10.98
N GLU A 51 -7.85 -4.60 -10.76
CA GLU A 51 -8.82 -5.49 -11.44
C GLU A 51 -8.84 -5.27 -12.95
N ALA A 52 -8.67 -4.03 -13.41
CA ALA A 52 -8.54 -3.73 -14.83
C ALA A 52 -7.26 -4.37 -15.44
N ILE A 53 -6.15 -4.41 -14.68
CA ILE A 53 -4.94 -5.12 -15.09
C ILE A 53 -5.18 -6.64 -15.16
N TRP A 54 -5.86 -7.19 -14.15
CA TRP A 54 -6.21 -8.62 -14.15
C TRP A 54 -7.04 -9.01 -15.36
N SER A 55 -8.01 -8.18 -15.74
CA SER A 55 -8.93 -8.43 -16.85
C SER A 55 -8.30 -8.19 -18.22
N GLU A 56 -7.23 -7.39 -18.34
CA GLU A 56 -6.60 -7.06 -19.61
C GLU A 56 -5.78 -8.26 -20.14
N THR A 57 -6.01 -8.64 -21.37
CA THR A 57 -5.37 -9.78 -22.01
C THR A 57 -4.00 -9.45 -22.62
N ARG A 58 -3.79 -8.20 -23.05
CA ARG A 58 -2.57 -7.75 -23.72
C ARG A 58 -1.52 -7.35 -22.69
N GLU A 59 -0.38 -8.02 -22.69
CA GLU A 59 0.72 -7.77 -21.75
C GLU A 59 1.21 -6.32 -21.78
N SER A 60 1.37 -5.74 -22.99
CA SER A 60 1.79 -4.34 -23.14
C SER A 60 0.87 -3.35 -22.46
N GLU A 61 -0.43 -3.57 -22.56
CA GLU A 61 -1.45 -2.71 -21.93
C GLU A 61 -1.47 -2.90 -20.41
N ARG A 62 -1.33 -4.14 -19.92
CA ARG A 62 -1.19 -4.40 -18.48
C ARG A 62 0.00 -3.64 -17.88
N ARG A 63 1.14 -3.64 -18.58
CA ARG A 63 2.34 -2.91 -18.13
C ARG A 63 2.13 -1.40 -18.13
N ILE A 64 1.37 -0.86 -19.08
CA ILE A 64 1.03 0.57 -19.12
C ILE A 64 0.14 0.93 -17.92
N LEU A 65 -0.93 0.16 -17.69
CA LEU A 65 -1.82 0.35 -16.55
C LEU A 65 -1.06 0.25 -15.21
N TRP A 66 -0.18 -0.74 -15.09
CA TRP A 66 0.66 -0.93 -13.91
C TRP A 66 1.54 0.28 -13.61
N ARG A 67 2.25 0.79 -14.60
CA ARG A 67 3.09 1.99 -14.45
C ARG A 67 2.29 3.19 -13.98
N SER A 68 1.05 3.33 -14.41
CA SER A 68 0.16 4.39 -13.97
C SER A 68 -0.16 4.26 -12.48
N ILE A 69 -0.40 3.05 -11.99
CA ILE A 69 -0.67 2.78 -10.56
C ILE A 69 0.57 3.06 -9.73
N VAL A 70 1.74 2.57 -10.14
CA VAL A 70 3.01 2.83 -9.46
C VAL A 70 3.27 4.34 -9.37
N LYS A 71 3.11 5.06 -10.49
CA LYS A 71 3.28 6.51 -10.53
C LYS A 71 2.34 7.24 -9.57
N LYS A 72 1.09 6.81 -9.46
CA LYS A 72 0.12 7.38 -8.50
C LYS A 72 0.63 7.28 -7.07
N HIS A 73 1.18 6.12 -6.68
CA HIS A 73 1.71 5.91 -5.33
C HIS A 73 3.02 6.69 -5.09
N LEU A 74 3.88 6.76 -6.11
CA LEU A 74 5.10 7.57 -6.03
C LEU A 74 4.80 9.08 -5.91
N ASN A 75 3.78 9.59 -6.57
CA ASN A 75 3.34 10.97 -6.38
C ASN A 75 2.93 11.24 -4.92
N VAL A 76 2.21 10.31 -4.28
CA VAL A 76 1.88 10.44 -2.85
C VAL A 76 3.13 10.35 -1.99
N ALA A 77 4.09 9.49 -2.33
CA ALA A 77 5.38 9.42 -1.63
C ALA A 77 6.19 10.74 -1.77
N ASP A 78 6.13 11.38 -2.94
CA ASP A 78 6.74 12.70 -3.17
C ASP A 78 6.04 13.79 -2.34
N ASP A 79 4.72 13.81 -2.34
CA ASP A 79 3.93 14.73 -1.52
C ASP A 79 4.16 14.53 -0.01
N LEU A 80 4.46 13.31 0.43
CA LEU A 80 4.87 12.99 1.80
C LEU A 80 6.35 13.31 2.06
N THR A 81 7.10 13.73 1.06
CA THR A 81 8.55 14.00 1.13
C THR A 81 9.38 12.80 1.59
N LEU A 82 8.97 11.59 1.18
CA LEU A 82 9.69 10.36 1.53
C LEU A 82 11.03 10.28 0.81
N SER A 83 12.03 9.67 1.47
CA SER A 83 13.36 9.48 0.91
C SER A 83 13.35 8.59 -0.34
N SER A 84 14.40 8.68 -1.16
CA SER A 84 14.57 7.83 -2.34
C SER A 84 14.60 6.34 -1.98
N GLU A 85 15.16 5.99 -0.83
CA GLU A 85 15.22 4.61 -0.33
C GLU A 85 13.81 4.06 -0.02
N LEU A 86 12.96 4.85 0.66
CA LEU A 86 11.59 4.47 0.95
C LEU A 86 10.74 4.35 -0.33
N LYS A 87 10.94 5.24 -1.32
CA LYS A 87 10.31 5.13 -2.63
C LYS A 87 10.76 3.88 -3.40
N GLN A 88 12.03 3.51 -3.28
CA GLN A 88 12.52 2.28 -3.88
C GLN A 88 11.91 1.04 -3.21
N THR A 89 11.81 1.03 -1.88
CA THR A 89 11.13 -0.05 -1.13
C THR A 89 9.68 -0.22 -1.57
N LEU A 90 8.94 0.88 -1.70
CA LEU A 90 7.56 0.89 -2.22
C LEU A 90 7.49 0.27 -3.62
N THR A 91 8.34 0.73 -4.53
CA THR A 91 8.38 0.22 -5.91
C THR A 91 8.70 -1.27 -5.94
N ASN A 92 9.70 -1.72 -5.19
CA ASN A 92 10.11 -3.13 -5.15
C ASN A 92 8.97 -4.03 -4.63
N ARG A 93 8.29 -3.65 -3.55
CA ARG A 93 7.15 -4.41 -3.02
C ARG A 93 6.01 -4.52 -4.04
N MET A 94 5.71 -3.45 -4.75
CA MET A 94 4.69 -3.45 -5.81
C MET A 94 5.10 -4.35 -6.99
N GLU A 95 6.35 -4.23 -7.48
CA GLU A 95 6.84 -5.04 -8.61
C GLU A 95 6.86 -6.54 -8.30
N LEU A 96 7.14 -6.95 -7.07
CA LEU A 96 7.04 -8.35 -6.65
C LEU A 96 5.61 -8.89 -6.84
N CYS A 97 4.57 -8.12 -6.49
CA CYS A 97 3.18 -8.53 -6.70
C CYS A 97 2.84 -8.61 -8.19
N TYR A 98 3.28 -7.64 -8.99
CA TYR A 98 3.03 -7.65 -10.43
C TYR A 98 3.70 -8.86 -11.10
N THR A 99 4.96 -9.13 -10.79
CA THR A 99 5.69 -10.28 -11.32
C THR A 99 5.02 -11.59 -10.92
N ALA A 100 4.64 -11.74 -9.65
CA ALA A 100 3.94 -12.93 -9.19
C ALA A 100 2.59 -13.12 -9.91
N ALA A 101 1.85 -12.05 -10.18
CA ALA A 101 0.60 -12.10 -10.93
C ALA A 101 0.82 -12.53 -12.38
N GLU A 102 1.83 -11.99 -13.07
CA GLU A 102 2.16 -12.38 -14.44
C GLU A 102 2.61 -13.85 -14.52
N ASP A 103 3.44 -14.30 -13.58
CA ASP A 103 3.90 -15.69 -13.49
C ASP A 103 2.75 -16.69 -13.21
N ALA A 104 1.76 -16.26 -12.44
CA ALA A 104 0.59 -17.08 -12.10
C ALA A 104 -0.45 -17.13 -13.23
N ARG A 105 -0.52 -16.12 -14.09
CA ARG A 105 -1.60 -15.91 -15.08
C ARG A 105 -1.89 -17.13 -15.96
N ASN A 106 -0.87 -17.86 -16.38
CA ASN A 106 -1.01 -19.04 -17.22
C ASN A 106 -1.21 -20.35 -16.41
N LYS A 107 -1.15 -20.28 -15.08
CA LYS A 107 -1.26 -21.42 -14.17
C LYS A 107 -2.56 -21.41 -13.37
N SER A 108 -2.90 -20.26 -12.81
CA SER A 108 -4.09 -20.03 -12.01
C SER A 108 -4.51 -18.57 -12.09
N MET A 109 -5.67 -18.30 -12.66
CA MET A 109 -6.22 -16.94 -12.73
C MET A 109 -6.57 -16.41 -11.33
N ASP A 110 -6.97 -17.26 -10.40
CA ASP A 110 -7.26 -16.84 -9.02
C ASP A 110 -5.99 -16.41 -8.30
N ALA A 111 -4.90 -17.18 -8.43
CA ALA A 111 -3.60 -16.80 -7.86
C ALA A 111 -3.04 -15.51 -8.50
N ALA A 112 -3.27 -15.30 -9.80
CA ALA A 112 -2.92 -14.06 -10.48
C ALA A 112 -3.75 -12.88 -9.95
N TYR A 113 -5.05 -13.08 -9.71
CA TYR A 113 -5.93 -12.08 -9.11
C TYR A 113 -5.46 -11.71 -7.71
N ASP A 114 -5.27 -12.68 -6.83
CA ASP A 114 -4.84 -12.45 -5.45
C ASP A 114 -3.50 -11.68 -5.40
N SER A 115 -2.56 -12.07 -6.26
CA SER A 115 -1.25 -11.42 -6.33
C SER A 115 -1.34 -9.96 -6.77
N ILE A 116 -2.15 -9.66 -7.80
CA ILE A 116 -2.24 -8.29 -8.32
C ILE A 116 -3.03 -7.37 -7.39
N VAL A 117 -4.15 -7.83 -6.83
CA VAL A 117 -4.97 -6.98 -5.96
C VAL A 117 -4.29 -6.68 -4.63
N ALA A 118 -3.51 -7.62 -4.09
CA ALA A 118 -2.72 -7.41 -2.87
C ALA A 118 -1.72 -6.25 -2.99
N ALA A 119 -1.28 -5.92 -4.20
CA ALA A 119 -0.35 -4.80 -4.43
C ALA A 119 -0.91 -3.45 -3.93
N GLY A 120 -2.23 -3.27 -3.94
CA GLY A 120 -2.87 -2.04 -3.47
C GLY A 120 -2.71 -1.83 -1.96
N GLU A 121 -2.97 -2.87 -1.18
CA GLU A 121 -2.82 -2.86 0.27
C GLU A 121 -1.34 -2.78 0.68
N LEU A 122 -0.46 -3.51 0.00
CA LEU A 122 0.97 -3.44 0.25
C LEU A 122 1.53 -2.04 -0.02
N ALA A 123 1.10 -1.39 -1.09
CA ALA A 123 1.52 -0.04 -1.41
C ALA A 123 1.05 0.97 -0.35
N SER A 124 -0.23 0.94 0.03
CA SER A 124 -0.78 1.88 1.00
C SER A 124 -0.23 1.67 2.41
N THR A 125 -0.05 0.41 2.85
CA THR A 125 0.58 0.11 4.15
C THR A 125 2.04 0.56 4.19
N THR A 126 2.78 0.39 3.07
CA THR A 126 4.16 0.88 2.95
C THR A 126 4.25 2.41 3.05
N LEU A 127 3.35 3.13 2.39
CA LEU A 127 3.29 4.59 2.48
C LEU A 127 2.96 5.08 3.91
N VAL A 128 2.00 4.43 4.56
CA VAL A 128 1.61 4.77 5.93
C VAL A 128 2.76 4.50 6.91
N GLU A 129 3.37 3.31 6.84
CA GLU A 129 4.52 2.95 7.67
C GLU A 129 5.68 3.92 7.48
N ALA A 130 6.06 4.21 6.23
CA ALA A 130 7.14 5.13 5.92
C ALA A 130 6.89 6.55 6.47
N TRP A 131 5.65 7.04 6.33
CA TRP A 131 5.27 8.34 6.88
C TRP A 131 5.32 8.36 8.42
N LEU A 132 4.75 7.37 9.09
CA LEU A 132 4.73 7.28 10.54
C LEU A 132 6.15 7.19 11.11
N SER A 133 7.02 6.39 10.49
CA SER A 133 8.43 6.29 10.84
C SER A 133 9.16 7.62 10.66
N GLN A 134 8.92 8.33 9.55
CA GLN A 134 9.51 9.64 9.29
C GLN A 134 9.00 10.71 10.28
N ALA A 135 7.76 10.58 10.75
CA ALA A 135 7.17 11.42 11.79
C ALA A 135 7.70 11.08 13.21
N GLY A 136 8.65 10.16 13.35
CA GLY A 136 9.31 9.81 14.62
C GLY A 136 8.57 8.76 15.45
N MET A 137 7.56 8.08 14.89
CA MET A 137 6.87 6.99 15.57
C MET A 137 7.66 5.68 15.44
N SER A 138 7.68 4.87 16.51
CA SER A 138 8.23 3.50 16.46
C SER A 138 7.20 2.59 15.82
N VAL A 139 7.41 2.24 14.55
CA VAL A 139 6.47 1.46 13.73
C VAL A 139 7.18 0.22 13.19
N GLY A 140 6.49 -0.92 13.21
CA GLY A 140 6.88 -2.13 12.48
C GLY A 140 5.85 -2.41 11.37
N TRP A 141 6.34 -2.72 10.18
CA TRP A 141 5.49 -3.18 9.09
C TRP A 141 5.42 -4.72 9.07
N TRP A 142 4.24 -5.24 8.90
CA TRP A 142 4.01 -6.69 8.85
C TRP A 142 3.16 -7.07 7.65
N ASP A 143 3.68 -7.99 6.83
CA ASP A 143 2.92 -8.62 5.76
C ASP A 143 2.16 -9.82 6.35
N VAL A 144 0.85 -9.71 6.43
CA VAL A 144 0.01 -10.77 7.02
C VAL A 144 -0.11 -12.03 6.15
N ARG A 145 0.53 -12.04 4.97
CA ARG A 145 0.57 -13.20 4.06
C ARG A 145 1.70 -14.18 4.40
N ASP A 146 2.67 -13.74 5.24
CA ASP A 146 3.83 -14.54 5.67
C ASP A 146 3.51 -15.52 6.82
#